data_19f4f59d40019164e1570dbd6ed2811b
#
_entry.id   19f4f59d40019164e1570dbd6ed2811b
#
_cell.length_a   1.000
_cell.length_b   1.000
_cell.length_c   1.000
_cell.angle_alpha   90.00
_cell.angle_beta   90.00
_cell.angle_gamma   90.00
#
_symmetry.space_group_name_H-M   'P 1'
#
loop_
_entity.id
_entity.type
_entity.pdbx_description
1 polymer ?
#
loop_
_entity_poly.entity_id
_entity_poly.type
_entity_poly.pdbx_seq_one_letter_code
_entity_poly.pdbx_strand_id
1 'polypeptide(L)'
;AEVTAIAFLLNFISKTPLWITAGITLIICLLYILRGGFKLSIITDKYQFTIIVVLILTSVILILGNLEINSFELIKEKSPNLVSSKYLPNYTAGLTFFIAVAATNLFHQGNWQRVFAAKNNLILKKSLIYSSIITFLIVLWMGYTGLVSFSLNPKVKPDLAFFDLILSNNYLLIISILVLALALTLST
;
A
#
# COMPACT_ATOMS: atom_id res chain seq x y z
N ALA A 1 -10.68 8.41 3.65
CA ALA A 1 -9.24 8.20 3.41
C ALA A 1 -8.99 7.43 2.11
N GLU A 2 -9.60 6.27 1.88
CA GLU A 2 -9.32 5.39 0.73
C GLU A 2 -9.82 5.93 -0.60
N VAL A 3 -11.06 6.43 -0.66
CA VAL A 3 -11.60 7.11 -1.84
C VAL A 3 -10.71 8.28 -2.26
N THR A 4 -10.16 9.01 -1.29
CA THR A 4 -9.23 10.11 -1.55
C THR A 4 -7.90 9.60 -2.10
N ALA A 5 -7.36 8.50 -1.57
CA ALA A 5 -6.12 7.90 -2.05
C ALA A 5 -6.24 7.44 -3.51
N ILE A 6 -7.37 6.80 -3.87
CA ILE A 6 -7.64 6.42 -5.27
C ILE A 6 -7.80 7.65 -6.17
N ALA A 7 -8.51 8.67 -5.71
CA ALA A 7 -8.66 9.89 -6.50
C ALA A 7 -7.29 10.54 -6.78
N PHE A 8 -6.37 10.56 -5.81
CA PHE A 8 -5.00 11.02 -6.01
C PHE A 8 -4.22 10.14 -6.98
N LEU A 9 -4.33 8.81 -6.86
CA LEU A 9 -3.65 7.89 -7.77
C LEU A 9 -4.15 8.05 -9.21
N LEU A 10 -5.47 8.10 -9.42
CA LEU A 10 -6.05 8.33 -10.74
C LEU A 10 -5.70 9.70 -11.30
N ASN A 11 -5.68 10.75 -10.48
CA ASN A 11 -5.22 12.06 -10.90
C ASN A 11 -3.74 12.04 -11.33
N PHE A 12 -2.90 11.29 -10.63
CA PHE A 12 -1.49 11.13 -10.98
C PHE A 12 -1.31 10.46 -12.35
N ILE A 13 -2.07 9.38 -12.61
CA ILE A 13 -1.96 8.59 -13.85
C ILE A 13 -2.64 9.29 -15.04
N SER A 14 -3.88 9.76 -14.88
CA SER A 14 -4.74 10.22 -15.98
C SER A 14 -5.04 11.71 -15.99
N LYS A 15 -4.54 12.46 -15.00
CA LYS A 15 -4.81 13.90 -14.81
C LYS A 15 -6.31 14.22 -14.63
N THR A 16 -7.15 13.24 -14.33
CA THR A 16 -8.59 13.45 -14.10
C THR A 16 -8.84 14.25 -12.83
N PRO A 17 -9.86 15.13 -12.80
CA PRO A 17 -10.23 15.88 -11.60
C PRO A 17 -10.60 14.98 -10.43
N LEU A 18 -10.11 15.29 -9.22
CA LEU A 18 -10.31 14.50 -8.00
C LEU A 18 -11.78 14.23 -7.67
N TRP A 19 -12.65 15.21 -7.88
CA TRP A 19 -14.08 15.10 -7.57
C TRP A 19 -14.81 14.10 -8.47
N ILE A 20 -14.44 14.00 -9.75
CA ILE A 20 -15.01 13.02 -10.69
C ILE A 20 -14.65 11.60 -10.26
N THR A 21 -13.37 11.36 -10.00
CA THR A 21 -12.87 10.05 -9.58
C THR A 21 -13.42 9.63 -8.23
N ALA A 22 -13.51 10.56 -7.28
CA ALA A 22 -14.12 10.30 -5.98
C ALA A 22 -15.61 9.96 -6.12
N GLY A 23 -16.36 10.70 -6.94
CA GLY A 23 -17.78 10.45 -7.18
C GLY A 23 -18.05 9.08 -7.80
N ILE A 24 -17.31 8.72 -8.84
CA ILE A 24 -17.42 7.40 -9.49
C ILE A 24 -17.10 6.28 -8.49
N THR A 25 -16.03 6.43 -7.73
CA THR A 25 -15.63 5.43 -6.72
C THR A 25 -16.70 5.25 -5.66
N LEU A 26 -17.29 6.34 -5.16
CA LEU A 26 -18.39 6.27 -4.18
C LEU A 26 -19.62 5.55 -4.74
N ILE A 27 -20.00 5.81 -5.99
CA ILE A 27 -21.13 5.13 -6.64
C ILE A 27 -20.87 3.62 -6.76
N ILE A 28 -19.66 3.24 -7.19
CA ILE A 28 -19.27 1.83 -7.29
C ILE A 28 -19.33 1.16 -5.93
N CYS A 29 -18.79 1.80 -4.87
CA CYS A 29 -18.83 1.30 -3.50
C CYS A 29 -20.27 1.12 -3.00
N LEU A 30 -21.15 2.08 -3.24
CA LEU A 30 -22.55 1.97 -2.86
C LEU A 30 -23.24 0.78 -3.52
N LEU A 31 -23.10 0.62 -4.84
CA LEU A 31 -23.68 -0.50 -5.57
C LEU A 31 -23.15 -1.87 -5.07
N TYR A 32 -21.88 -1.92 -4.74
CA TYR A 32 -21.22 -3.10 -4.20
C TYR A 32 -21.75 -3.48 -2.81
N ILE A 33 -21.81 -2.51 -1.88
CA ILE A 33 -22.28 -2.73 -0.50
C ILE A 33 -23.76 -3.17 -0.49
N LEU A 34 -24.59 -2.54 -1.32
CA LEU A 34 -26.03 -2.86 -1.40
C LEU A 34 -26.28 -4.32 -1.85
N ARG A 35 -25.38 -4.90 -2.67
CA ARG A 35 -25.57 -6.26 -3.21
C ARG A 35 -24.86 -7.35 -2.42
N GLY A 36 -23.74 -7.08 -1.76
CA GLY A 36 -22.86 -8.14 -1.28
C GLY A 36 -22.55 -8.16 0.21
N GLY A 37 -22.69 -7.05 0.89
CA GLY A 37 -22.41 -6.94 2.32
C GLY A 37 -21.02 -7.49 2.72
N PHE A 38 -20.91 -7.95 3.96
CA PHE A 38 -19.65 -8.43 4.56
C PHE A 38 -19.02 -9.63 3.84
N LYS A 39 -19.85 -10.56 3.31
CA LYS A 39 -19.33 -11.75 2.61
C LYS A 39 -18.57 -11.39 1.35
N LEU A 40 -19.06 -10.40 0.62
CA LEU A 40 -18.40 -9.94 -0.62
C LEU A 40 -17.09 -9.21 -0.31
N SER A 41 -17.02 -8.46 0.79
CA SER A 41 -15.78 -7.84 1.28
C SER A 41 -14.68 -8.88 1.53
N ILE A 42 -14.97 -9.99 2.19
CA ILE A 42 -13.99 -11.07 2.42
C ILE A 42 -13.50 -11.69 1.10
N ILE A 43 -14.37 -11.82 0.11
CA ILE A 43 -13.98 -12.36 -1.21
C ILE A 43 -13.04 -11.38 -1.92
N THR A 44 -13.36 -10.09 -1.89
CA THR A 44 -12.51 -9.04 -2.50
C THR A 44 -11.14 -8.98 -1.82
N ASP A 45 -11.05 -9.14 -0.51
CA ASP A 45 -9.79 -9.17 0.24
C ASP A 45 -8.82 -10.25 -0.31
N LYS A 46 -9.32 -11.41 -0.74
CA LYS A 46 -8.50 -12.47 -1.34
C LYS A 46 -7.90 -12.03 -2.68
N TYR A 47 -8.71 -11.41 -3.54
CA TYR A 47 -8.21 -10.90 -4.82
C TYR A 47 -7.21 -9.77 -4.64
N GLN A 48 -7.46 -8.86 -3.69
CA GLN A 48 -6.52 -7.80 -3.33
C GLN A 48 -5.18 -8.36 -2.89
N PHE A 49 -5.19 -9.32 -1.96
CA PHE A 49 -3.97 -9.95 -1.49
C PHE A 49 -3.16 -10.55 -2.64
N THR A 50 -3.84 -11.23 -3.58
CA THR A 50 -3.17 -11.80 -4.77
C THR A 50 -2.52 -10.70 -5.62
N ILE A 51 -3.22 -9.59 -5.88
CA ILE A 51 -2.70 -8.48 -6.67
C ILE A 51 -1.52 -7.80 -5.95
N ILE A 52 -1.61 -7.61 -4.63
CA ILE A 52 -0.52 -7.06 -3.81
C ILE A 52 0.73 -7.93 -3.92
N VAL A 53 0.59 -9.26 -3.80
CA VAL A 53 1.71 -10.19 -3.95
C VAL A 53 2.34 -10.08 -5.33
N VAL A 54 1.54 -10.03 -6.39
CA VAL A 54 2.03 -9.87 -7.77
C VAL A 54 2.80 -8.56 -7.93
N LEU A 55 2.27 -7.44 -7.42
CA LEU A 55 2.94 -6.13 -7.48
C LEU A 55 4.26 -6.11 -6.73
N ILE A 56 4.30 -6.74 -5.54
CA ILE A 56 5.54 -6.86 -4.77
C ILE A 56 6.57 -7.71 -5.53
N LEU A 57 6.18 -8.88 -6.04
CA LEU A 57 7.08 -9.73 -6.83
C LEU A 57 7.60 -8.99 -8.06
N THR A 58 6.75 -8.23 -8.74
CA THR A 58 7.17 -7.42 -9.88
C THR A 58 8.17 -6.33 -9.46
N SER A 59 7.93 -5.64 -8.35
CA SER A 59 8.88 -4.65 -7.83
C SER A 59 10.21 -5.28 -7.42
N VAL A 60 10.19 -6.49 -6.86
CA VAL A 60 11.42 -7.26 -6.55
C VAL A 60 12.20 -7.55 -7.83
N ILE A 61 11.54 -8.06 -8.87
CA ILE A 61 12.19 -8.40 -10.13
C ILE A 61 12.78 -7.14 -10.79
N LEU A 62 12.05 -6.02 -10.80
CA LEU A 62 12.53 -4.77 -11.36
C LEU A 62 13.77 -4.22 -10.64
N ILE A 63 13.76 -4.25 -9.30
CA ILE A 63 14.89 -3.76 -8.51
C ILE A 63 16.08 -4.70 -8.62
N LEU A 64 15.87 -6.01 -8.52
CA LEU A 64 16.94 -6.98 -8.62
C LEU A 64 17.47 -7.13 -10.06
N GLY A 65 16.63 -6.95 -11.08
CA GLY A 65 17.02 -6.98 -12.48
C GLY A 65 17.87 -5.79 -12.93
N ASN A 66 17.75 -4.65 -12.24
CA ASN A 66 18.55 -3.43 -12.46
C ASN A 66 19.73 -3.32 -11.49
N LEU A 67 20.24 -4.44 -10.99
CA LEU A 67 21.28 -4.54 -9.96
C LEU A 67 22.68 -4.02 -10.38
N GLU A 68 22.88 -3.47 -11.55
CA GLU A 68 24.05 -2.64 -11.85
C GLU A 68 24.09 -1.35 -10.97
N ILE A 69 22.93 -0.98 -10.41
CA ILE A 69 22.83 0.12 -9.45
C ILE A 69 22.84 -0.51 -8.07
N ASN A 70 23.93 -0.33 -7.32
CA ASN A 70 23.97 -0.64 -5.90
C ASN A 70 23.00 0.31 -5.18
N SER A 71 21.72 -0.09 -5.15
CA SER A 71 20.60 0.77 -4.70
C SER A 71 20.83 1.31 -3.29
N PHE A 72 21.50 0.54 -2.44
CA PHE A 72 21.83 0.96 -1.08
C PHE A 72 22.91 2.04 -1.05
N GLU A 73 23.94 1.92 -1.88
CA GLU A 73 25.00 2.95 -2.01
C GLU A 73 24.43 4.23 -2.57
N LEU A 74 23.54 4.13 -3.56
CA LEU A 74 22.83 5.28 -4.13
C LEU A 74 22.03 6.04 -3.06
N ILE A 75 21.29 5.32 -2.20
CA ILE A 75 20.54 5.93 -1.09
C ILE A 75 21.49 6.62 -0.13
N LYS A 76 22.60 5.98 0.23
CA LYS A 76 23.59 6.49 1.16
C LYS A 76 24.28 7.74 0.62
N GLU A 77 24.56 7.78 -0.69
CA GLU A 77 25.20 8.93 -1.36
C GLU A 77 24.24 10.12 -1.48
N LYS A 78 23.02 9.89 -2.00
CA LYS A 78 22.06 10.96 -2.28
C LYS A 78 21.24 11.40 -1.09
N SER A 79 21.03 10.54 -0.11
CA SER A 79 20.17 10.81 1.04
C SER A 79 20.75 10.22 2.33
N PRO A 80 21.99 10.62 2.75
CA PRO A 80 22.69 10.01 3.88
C PRO A 80 21.93 10.11 5.20
N ASN A 81 21.15 11.16 5.41
CA ASN A 81 20.36 11.34 6.62
C ASN A 81 19.26 10.29 6.79
N LEU A 82 18.66 9.82 5.68
CA LEU A 82 17.58 8.82 5.75
C LEU A 82 18.08 7.44 6.20
N VAL A 83 19.35 7.14 5.99
CA VAL A 83 19.99 5.87 6.39
C VAL A 83 20.79 6.01 7.68
N SER A 84 20.97 7.24 8.17
CA SER A 84 21.77 7.50 9.37
C SER A 84 21.04 7.11 10.65
N SER A 85 21.66 6.23 11.45
CA SER A 85 21.18 5.90 12.78
C SER A 85 21.31 7.04 13.81
N LYS A 86 22.06 8.10 13.47
CA LYS A 86 22.23 9.28 14.36
C LYS A 86 21.22 10.40 14.06
N TYR A 87 20.45 10.27 13.00
CA TYR A 87 19.48 11.29 12.60
C TYR A 87 18.15 11.12 13.36
N LEU A 88 17.97 11.90 14.41
CA LEU A 88 16.80 11.83 15.30
C LEU A 88 15.43 11.87 14.59
N PRO A 89 15.23 12.66 13.52
CA PRO A 89 13.96 12.66 12.79
C PRO A 89 13.51 11.30 12.26
N ASN A 90 14.43 10.37 11.96
CA ASN A 90 14.06 9.02 11.52
C ASN A 90 13.31 8.26 12.62
N TYR A 91 13.77 8.39 13.89
CA TYR A 91 13.13 7.72 15.03
C TYR A 91 11.79 8.34 15.36
N THR A 92 11.70 9.67 15.35
CA THR A 92 10.43 10.37 15.61
C THR A 92 9.40 10.08 14.53
N ALA A 93 9.79 10.07 13.26
CA ALA A 93 8.90 9.71 12.16
C ALA A 93 8.44 8.25 12.26
N GLY A 94 9.36 7.31 12.53
CA GLY A 94 9.04 5.89 12.71
C GLY A 94 8.10 5.65 13.88
N LEU A 95 8.35 6.28 15.03
CA LEU A 95 7.49 6.16 16.20
C LEU A 95 6.10 6.77 15.96
N THR A 96 6.03 7.94 15.34
CA THR A 96 4.77 8.59 14.99
C THR A 96 3.95 7.73 14.04
N PHE A 97 4.59 7.15 13.02
CA PHE A 97 3.95 6.23 12.08
C PHE A 97 3.42 4.98 12.80
N PHE A 98 4.23 4.37 13.67
CA PHE A 98 3.82 3.20 14.44
C PHE A 98 2.58 3.49 15.31
N ILE A 99 2.61 4.59 16.07
CA ILE A 99 1.49 4.99 16.94
C ILE A 99 0.25 5.29 16.11
N ALA A 100 0.38 6.03 15.01
CA ALA A 100 -0.74 6.37 14.13
C ALA A 100 -1.40 5.13 13.53
N VAL A 101 -0.61 4.20 13.00
CA VAL A 101 -1.12 2.95 12.41
C VAL A 101 -1.76 2.05 13.49
N ALA A 102 -1.13 1.91 14.65
CA ALA A 102 -1.68 1.12 15.75
C ALA A 102 -3.02 1.70 16.24
N ALA A 103 -3.08 3.01 16.48
CA ALA A 103 -4.30 3.68 16.92
C ALA A 103 -5.42 3.56 15.88
N THR A 104 -5.12 3.82 14.60
CA THR A 104 -6.11 3.70 13.52
C THR A 104 -6.69 2.28 13.47
N ASN A 105 -5.86 1.25 13.54
CA ASN A 105 -6.33 -0.14 13.48
C ASN A 105 -7.14 -0.54 14.72
N LEU A 106 -6.78 -0.06 15.92
CA LEU A 106 -7.52 -0.35 17.15
C LEU A 106 -8.93 0.25 17.13
N PHE A 107 -9.11 1.42 16.54
CA PHE A 107 -10.42 2.10 16.47
C PHE A 107 -11.20 1.79 15.19
N HIS A 108 -10.65 1.00 14.26
CA HIS A 108 -11.32 0.67 13.01
C HIS A 108 -12.35 -0.44 13.20
N GLN A 109 -13.62 -0.12 13.04
CA GLN A 109 -14.75 -1.04 13.25
C GLN A 109 -14.66 -2.31 12.36
N GLY A 110 -14.20 -2.19 11.12
CA GLY A 110 -14.06 -3.32 10.20
C GLY A 110 -13.10 -4.41 10.71
N ASN A 111 -12.04 -4.02 11.43
CA ASN A 111 -11.11 -4.98 12.04
C ASN A 111 -11.80 -5.78 13.14
N TRP A 112 -12.59 -5.14 13.99
CA TRP A 112 -13.36 -5.81 15.04
C TRP A 112 -14.42 -6.74 14.48
N GLN A 113 -15.11 -6.35 13.39
CA GLN A 113 -16.06 -7.25 12.73
C GLN A 113 -15.39 -8.55 12.25
N ARG A 114 -14.17 -8.46 11.69
CA ARG A 114 -13.40 -9.65 11.29
C ARG A 114 -12.97 -10.51 12.48
N VAL A 115 -12.58 -9.87 13.59
CA VAL A 115 -12.24 -10.58 14.85
C VAL A 115 -13.43 -11.35 15.38
N PHE A 116 -14.61 -10.74 15.45
CA PHE A 116 -15.82 -11.38 15.93
C PHE A 116 -16.37 -12.45 14.98
N ALA A 117 -16.10 -12.34 13.68
CA ALA A 117 -16.49 -13.35 12.69
C ALA A 117 -15.57 -14.58 12.67
N ALA A 118 -14.49 -14.60 13.44
CA ALA A 118 -13.58 -15.73 13.50
C ALA A 118 -14.25 -16.98 14.14
N LYS A 119 -14.06 -18.14 13.52
CA LYS A 119 -14.69 -19.41 13.95
C LYS A 119 -14.31 -19.82 15.39
N ASN A 120 -13.06 -19.58 15.78
CA ASN A 120 -12.55 -19.85 17.13
C ASN A 120 -11.27 -19.06 17.43
N ASN A 121 -10.89 -18.98 18.70
CA ASN A 121 -9.74 -18.23 19.16
C ASN A 121 -8.38 -18.76 18.61
N LEU A 122 -8.29 -20.06 18.34
CA LEU A 122 -7.06 -20.65 17.81
C LEU A 122 -6.81 -20.21 16.37
N ILE A 123 -7.87 -20.21 15.54
CA ILE A 123 -7.79 -19.71 14.17
C ILE A 123 -7.48 -18.21 14.17
N LEU A 124 -8.15 -17.44 15.04
CA LEU A 124 -7.90 -16.00 15.19
C LEU A 124 -6.45 -15.73 15.54
N LYS A 125 -5.88 -16.39 16.55
CA LYS A 125 -4.48 -16.23 16.96
C LYS A 125 -3.51 -16.56 15.82
N LYS A 126 -3.72 -17.68 15.12
CA LYS A 126 -2.87 -18.06 13.98
C LYS A 126 -2.95 -17.03 12.86
N SER A 127 -4.15 -16.58 12.48
CA SER A 127 -4.32 -15.58 11.41
C SER A 127 -3.66 -14.25 11.77
N LEU A 128 -3.75 -13.78 13.01
CA LEU A 128 -3.10 -12.57 13.47
C LEU A 128 -1.56 -12.67 13.40
N ILE A 129 -0.98 -13.80 13.81
CA ILE A 129 0.47 -14.02 13.73
C ILE A 129 0.93 -14.02 12.27
N TYR A 130 0.28 -14.80 11.39
CA TYR A 130 0.68 -14.85 9.98
C TYR A 130 0.50 -13.50 9.28
N SER A 131 -0.63 -12.82 9.52
CA SER A 131 -0.86 -11.52 8.90
C SER A 131 0.13 -10.47 9.37
N SER A 132 0.51 -10.45 10.66
CA SER A 132 1.51 -9.49 11.16
C SER A 132 2.90 -9.72 10.56
N ILE A 133 3.33 -10.97 10.41
CA ILE A 133 4.61 -11.28 9.75
C ILE A 133 4.61 -10.84 8.29
N ILE A 134 3.54 -11.19 7.54
CA ILE A 134 3.42 -10.83 6.13
C ILE A 134 3.36 -9.30 5.98
N THR A 135 2.55 -8.62 6.77
CA THR A 135 2.44 -7.16 6.73
C THR A 135 3.76 -6.48 7.04
N PHE A 136 4.50 -6.98 8.03
CA PHE A 136 5.82 -6.46 8.38
C PHE A 136 6.79 -6.54 7.20
N LEU A 137 6.86 -7.69 6.52
CA LEU A 137 7.70 -7.87 5.34
C LEU A 137 7.28 -6.95 4.18
N ILE A 138 5.98 -6.81 3.95
CA ILE A 138 5.44 -5.92 2.91
C ILE A 138 5.82 -4.46 3.20
N VAL A 139 5.62 -3.99 4.43
CA VAL A 139 5.92 -2.61 4.81
C VAL A 139 7.42 -2.32 4.69
N LEU A 140 8.28 -3.24 5.12
CA LEU A 140 9.73 -3.10 4.95
C LEU A 140 10.12 -2.98 3.48
N TRP A 141 9.56 -3.84 2.62
CA TRP A 141 9.84 -3.82 1.20
C TRP A 141 9.34 -2.53 0.54
N MET A 142 8.11 -2.11 0.83
CA MET A 142 7.56 -0.85 0.30
C MET A 142 8.37 0.37 0.76
N GLY A 143 8.82 0.38 2.02
CA GLY A 143 9.70 1.43 2.53
C GLY A 143 11.04 1.47 1.78
N TYR A 144 11.66 0.32 1.56
CA TYR A 144 12.91 0.23 0.81
C TYR A 144 12.74 0.71 -0.64
N THR A 145 11.70 0.25 -1.34
CA THR A 145 11.42 0.66 -2.72
C THR A 145 11.10 2.16 -2.82
N GLY A 146 10.42 2.72 -1.83
CA GLY A 146 10.19 4.17 -1.73
C GLY A 146 11.47 4.96 -1.58
N LEU A 147 12.42 4.50 -0.77
CA LEU A 147 13.74 5.12 -0.62
C LEU A 147 14.55 5.08 -1.92
N VAL A 148 14.52 3.93 -2.62
CA VAL A 148 15.17 3.80 -3.95
C VAL A 148 14.58 4.78 -4.94
N SER A 149 13.26 4.85 -5.05
CA SER A 149 12.58 5.79 -5.96
C SER A 149 12.92 7.24 -5.65
N PHE A 150 12.90 7.63 -4.37
CA PHE A 150 13.26 8.99 -3.95
C PHE A 150 14.72 9.32 -4.25
N SER A 151 15.63 8.36 -4.13
CA SER A 151 17.06 8.55 -4.45
C SER A 151 17.30 8.71 -5.95
N LEU A 152 16.48 8.05 -6.79
CA LEU A 152 16.51 8.21 -8.24
C LEU A 152 15.90 9.53 -8.69
N ASN A 153 14.79 9.92 -8.10
CA ASN A 153 14.04 11.12 -8.46
C ASN A 153 13.55 11.88 -7.20
N PRO A 154 14.37 12.82 -6.66
CA PRO A 154 14.02 13.58 -5.46
C PRO A 154 12.78 14.47 -5.59
N LYS A 155 12.25 14.67 -6.80
CA LYS A 155 11.03 15.46 -7.04
C LYS A 155 9.75 14.65 -6.90
N VAL A 156 9.86 13.33 -6.74
CA VAL A 156 8.71 12.46 -6.54
C VAL A 156 8.05 12.79 -5.21
N LYS A 157 6.72 12.85 -5.21
CA LYS A 157 5.94 12.95 -3.97
C LYS A 157 6.11 11.65 -3.19
N PRO A 158 6.41 11.70 -1.87
CA PRO A 158 6.61 10.50 -1.05
C PRO A 158 5.48 9.47 -1.15
N ASP A 159 4.23 9.93 -1.22
CA ASP A 159 3.03 9.10 -1.31
C ASP A 159 2.95 8.29 -2.61
N LEU A 160 3.69 8.71 -3.66
CA LEU A 160 3.68 8.11 -4.99
C LEU A 160 5.01 7.44 -5.33
N ALA A 161 5.99 7.47 -4.44
CA ALA A 161 7.35 7.01 -4.70
C ALA A 161 7.40 5.53 -5.13
N PHE A 162 6.63 4.66 -4.47
CA PHE A 162 6.53 3.26 -4.85
C PHE A 162 5.93 3.07 -6.26
N PHE A 163 4.90 3.82 -6.58
CA PHE A 163 4.23 3.73 -7.88
C PHE A 163 5.08 4.33 -9.01
N ASP A 164 5.81 5.41 -8.74
CA ASP A 164 6.72 6.03 -9.72
C ASP A 164 7.75 5.03 -10.24
N LEU A 165 8.31 4.20 -9.34
CA LEU A 165 9.27 3.17 -9.69
C LEU A 165 8.67 2.08 -10.60
N ILE A 166 7.41 1.71 -10.39
CA ILE A 166 6.73 0.63 -11.10
C ILE A 166 6.09 1.12 -12.40
N LEU A 167 5.53 2.33 -12.41
CA LEU A 167 4.74 2.87 -13.52
C LEU A 167 5.58 3.28 -14.73
N SER A 168 6.90 3.40 -14.57
CA SER A 168 7.76 3.99 -15.59
C SER A 168 7.77 3.24 -16.93
N ASN A 169 7.28 1.98 -17.02
CA ASN A 169 7.53 1.17 -18.23
C ASN A 169 6.47 0.15 -18.66
N ASN A 170 5.31 -0.04 -18.00
CA ASN A 170 4.41 -1.11 -18.44
C ASN A 170 2.91 -0.83 -18.19
N TYR A 171 2.10 -0.79 -19.28
CA TYR A 171 0.65 -0.60 -19.22
C TYR A 171 -0.07 -1.67 -18.38
N LEU A 172 0.40 -2.91 -18.37
CA LEU A 172 -0.19 -3.98 -17.57
C LEU A 172 -0.06 -3.71 -16.07
N LEU A 173 1.06 -3.12 -15.65
CA LEU A 173 1.27 -2.72 -14.25
C LEU A 173 0.34 -1.56 -13.86
N ILE A 174 0.13 -0.60 -14.75
CA ILE A 174 -0.81 0.50 -14.52
C ILE A 174 -2.23 -0.05 -14.30
N ILE A 175 -2.68 -0.97 -15.15
CA ILE A 175 -3.99 -1.60 -15.03
C ILE A 175 -4.09 -2.38 -13.71
N SER A 176 -3.06 -3.15 -13.34
CA SER A 176 -3.03 -3.92 -12.10
C SER A 176 -3.14 -3.01 -10.86
N ILE A 177 -2.45 -1.87 -10.86
CA ILE A 177 -2.51 -0.88 -9.79
C ILE A 177 -3.89 -0.24 -9.70
N LEU A 178 -4.52 0.08 -10.84
CA LEU A 178 -5.88 0.63 -10.87
C LEU A 178 -6.89 -0.38 -10.33
N VAL A 179 -6.78 -1.64 -10.73
CA VAL A 179 -7.65 -2.72 -10.23
C VAL A 179 -7.43 -2.91 -8.72
N LEU A 180 -6.18 -2.88 -8.25
CA LEU A 180 -5.88 -2.94 -6.81
C LEU A 180 -6.49 -1.76 -6.07
N ALA A 181 -6.34 -0.55 -6.58
CA ALA A 181 -6.87 0.65 -5.97
C ALA A 181 -8.40 0.59 -5.84
N LEU A 182 -9.10 0.16 -6.90
CA LEU A 182 -10.55 -0.06 -6.86
C LEU A 182 -10.92 -1.17 -5.86
N ALA A 183 -10.20 -2.27 -5.86
CA ALA A 183 -10.45 -3.37 -4.93
C ALA A 183 -10.27 -2.94 -3.47
N LEU A 184 -9.26 -2.12 -3.14
CA LEU A 184 -9.03 -1.58 -1.80
C LEU A 184 -10.20 -0.75 -1.29
N THR A 185 -10.84 0.06 -2.13
CA THR A 185 -12.04 0.82 -1.71
C THR A 185 -13.27 -0.04 -1.55
N LEU A 186 -13.37 -1.13 -2.29
CA LEU A 186 -14.53 -2.03 -2.20
C LEU A 186 -14.48 -2.91 -0.94
N SER A 187 -13.33 -3.09 -0.30
CA SER A 187 -13.17 -3.97 0.87
C SER A 187 -13.34 -3.28 2.21
N THR A 188 -13.33 -1.97 2.23
CA THR A 188 -13.47 -1.14 3.45
C THR A 188 -14.83 -0.53 3.57
#